data_7811b43d3f4fef79ae2d6ed3e6623bd3
#
_entry.id   7811b43d3f4fef79ae2d6ed3e6623bd3
#
_cell.length_a   1.000
_cell.length_b   1.000
_cell.length_c   1.000
_cell.angle_alpha   90.00
_cell.angle_beta   90.00
_cell.angle_gamma   90.00
#
_symmetry.space_group_name_H-M   'P 1'
#
loop_
_entity.id
_entity.type
_entity.pdbx_description
1 polymer ?
#
loop_
_entity_poly.entity_id
_entity_poly.type
_entity_poly.pdbx_seq_one_letter_code
_entity_poly.pdbx_strand_id
1 'polypeptide(L)'
;MWPLWPAVPERRSQRLRQLAAPQRAACLAHPFVRGIASGSLPAAVFARWVVQDWHYLQTYLQVLGTLARTAPCAHARQRWGQMAVLTRDEELDLHRSFAQRFDIAPAQLAGAAVWPGTLAYSAFQVEQANRSYGRGVAALVPCGVGYVTLARALAAESAPADDRYADWIRMYSDPAFAQAVDWMESELDRVDEEEDALAVVYRNGVTWELRFWEHLWQGIPDEFNRG
;
A
#
# COMPACT_ATOMS: atom_id res chain seq x y z
N MET A 1 38.67 13.24 -25.83
CA MET A 1 37.93 13.60 -24.58
C MET A 1 36.45 13.62 -24.97
N TRP A 2 35.67 12.61 -24.58
CA TRP A 2 34.23 12.56 -24.86
C TRP A 2 33.52 13.57 -23.97
N PRO A 3 32.56 14.35 -24.47
CA PRO A 3 31.81 15.25 -23.61
C PRO A 3 31.05 14.43 -22.59
N LEU A 4 31.20 14.80 -21.31
CA LEU A 4 30.37 14.25 -20.23
C LEU A 4 28.91 14.64 -20.56
N TRP A 5 28.09 13.63 -20.86
CA TRP A 5 26.66 13.83 -21.04
C TRP A 5 26.09 14.38 -19.74
N PRO A 6 25.25 15.41 -19.75
CA PRO A 6 24.66 15.94 -18.53
C PRO A 6 23.89 14.78 -17.85
N ALA A 7 24.11 14.63 -16.54
CA ALA A 7 23.38 13.63 -15.77
C ALA A 7 21.87 13.87 -15.96
N VAL A 8 21.13 12.79 -16.27
CA VAL A 8 19.67 12.89 -16.33
C VAL A 8 19.19 13.32 -14.94
N PRO A 9 18.40 14.40 -14.83
CA PRO A 9 17.93 14.86 -13.53
C PRO A 9 17.14 13.75 -12.84
N GLU A 10 17.39 13.57 -11.55
CA GLU A 10 16.70 12.58 -10.74
C GLU A 10 15.19 12.86 -10.72
N ARG A 11 14.37 11.81 -10.89
CA ARG A 11 12.91 11.94 -10.89
C ARG A 11 12.42 12.31 -9.47
N ARG A 12 11.33 13.06 -9.38
CA ARG A 12 10.68 13.41 -8.11
C ARG A 12 10.39 12.18 -7.28
N SER A 13 9.78 11.15 -7.88
CA SER A 13 9.47 9.87 -7.20
C SER A 13 10.70 9.25 -6.53
N GLN A 14 11.87 9.30 -7.18
CA GLN A 14 13.14 8.80 -6.62
C GLN A 14 13.58 9.61 -5.40
N ARG A 15 13.54 10.95 -5.47
CA ARG A 15 13.89 11.81 -4.32
C ARG A 15 12.94 11.60 -3.15
N LEU A 16 11.64 11.46 -3.41
CA LEU A 16 10.66 11.18 -2.37
C LEU A 16 10.85 9.81 -1.72
N ARG A 17 11.22 8.78 -2.49
CA ARG A 17 11.63 7.49 -1.96
C ARG A 17 12.83 7.60 -1.02
N GLN A 18 13.85 8.37 -1.40
CA GLN A 18 15.06 8.58 -0.58
C GLN A 18 14.72 9.27 0.73
N LEU A 19 13.88 10.32 0.70
CA LEU A 19 13.42 11.02 1.90
C LEU A 19 12.67 10.12 2.88
N ALA A 20 11.98 9.08 2.40
CA ALA A 20 11.25 8.13 3.21
C ALA A 20 12.03 6.81 3.47
N ALA A 21 13.30 6.73 3.07
CA ALA A 21 14.10 5.51 3.20
C ALA A 21 14.20 4.97 4.64
N PRO A 22 14.36 5.79 5.69
CA PRO A 22 14.41 5.28 7.07
C PRO A 22 13.11 4.56 7.48
N GLN A 23 11.96 5.14 7.17
CA GLN A 23 10.66 4.53 7.47
C GLN A 23 10.44 3.24 6.64
N ARG A 24 10.87 3.24 5.38
CA ARG A 24 10.79 2.07 4.50
C ARG A 24 11.67 0.93 5.03
N ALA A 25 12.87 1.23 5.50
CA ALA A 25 13.75 0.26 6.14
C ALA A 25 13.11 -0.30 7.43
N ALA A 26 12.45 0.53 8.22
CA ALA A 26 11.71 0.09 9.40
C ALA A 26 10.54 -0.85 9.03
N CYS A 27 9.79 -0.60 7.95
CA CYS A 27 8.78 -1.52 7.45
C CYS A 27 9.38 -2.89 7.09
N LEU A 28 10.51 -2.92 6.38
CA LEU A 28 11.16 -4.18 5.99
C LEU A 28 11.69 -4.97 7.20
N ALA A 29 12.16 -4.27 8.23
CA ALA A 29 12.65 -4.88 9.47
C ALA A 29 11.53 -5.23 10.45
N HIS A 30 10.28 -4.84 10.18
CA HIS A 30 9.17 -5.00 11.11
C HIS A 30 8.86 -6.49 11.39
N PRO A 31 8.61 -6.91 12.65
CA PRO A 31 8.35 -8.31 13.01
C PRO A 31 7.22 -8.96 12.20
N PHE A 32 6.15 -8.23 11.90
CA PHE A 32 5.07 -8.70 11.02
C PHE A 32 5.61 -9.14 9.65
N VAL A 33 6.36 -8.26 8.99
CA VAL A 33 6.93 -8.49 7.65
C VAL A 33 7.97 -9.61 7.69
N ARG A 34 8.84 -9.61 8.70
CA ARG A 34 9.85 -10.66 8.90
C ARG A 34 9.20 -12.02 9.20
N GLY A 35 8.07 -12.02 9.90
CA GLY A 35 7.29 -13.22 10.18
C GLY A 35 6.67 -13.85 8.93
N ILE A 36 6.26 -13.04 7.93
CA ILE A 36 5.85 -13.54 6.60
C ILE A 36 7.04 -14.24 5.93
N ALA A 37 8.21 -13.60 5.87
CA ALA A 37 9.40 -14.14 5.22
C ALA A 37 9.81 -15.49 5.78
N SER A 38 9.86 -15.61 7.11
CA SER A 38 10.27 -16.84 7.80
C SER A 38 9.17 -17.90 7.93
N GLY A 39 7.91 -17.56 7.58
CA GLY A 39 6.76 -18.43 7.82
C GLY A 39 6.36 -18.52 9.31
N SER A 40 6.93 -17.69 10.19
CA SER A 40 6.70 -17.75 11.65
C SER A 40 5.64 -16.76 12.15
N LEU A 41 5.07 -15.93 11.28
CA LEU A 41 4.00 -15.01 11.67
C LEU A 41 2.82 -15.80 12.24
N PRO A 42 2.34 -15.50 13.47
CA PRO A 42 1.18 -16.18 14.01
C PRO A 42 -0.05 -16.02 13.10
N ALA A 43 -0.74 -17.12 12.82
CA ALA A 43 -1.90 -17.12 11.93
C ALA A 43 -2.96 -16.08 12.35
N ALA A 44 -3.20 -15.91 13.65
CA ALA A 44 -4.13 -14.92 14.18
C ALA A 44 -3.69 -13.46 13.86
N VAL A 45 -2.38 -13.20 13.79
CA VAL A 45 -1.84 -11.87 13.43
C VAL A 45 -2.01 -11.62 11.92
N PHE A 46 -1.78 -12.64 11.09
CA PHE A 46 -2.04 -12.52 9.65
C PHE A 46 -3.54 -12.37 9.36
N ALA A 47 -4.42 -13.05 10.10
CA ALA A 47 -5.87 -12.88 9.98
C ALA A 47 -6.31 -11.43 10.28
N ARG A 48 -5.64 -10.72 11.19
CA ARG A 48 -5.88 -9.29 11.43
C ARG A 48 -5.58 -8.46 10.18
N TRP A 49 -4.48 -8.78 9.47
CA TRP A 49 -4.16 -8.15 8.19
C TRP A 49 -5.27 -8.39 7.17
N VAL A 50 -5.71 -9.61 7.00
CA VAL A 50 -6.80 -9.95 6.05
C VAL A 50 -8.03 -9.07 6.28
N VAL A 51 -8.44 -8.90 7.54
CA VAL A 51 -9.63 -8.12 7.91
C VAL A 51 -9.39 -6.62 7.75
N GLN A 52 -8.28 -6.10 8.27
CA GLN A 52 -8.05 -4.65 8.27
C GLN A 52 -7.68 -4.12 6.89
N ASP A 53 -6.96 -4.90 6.10
CA ASP A 53 -6.63 -4.54 4.72
C ASP A 53 -7.86 -4.64 3.80
N TRP A 54 -8.79 -5.57 4.05
CA TRP A 54 -10.10 -5.59 3.39
C TRP A 54 -10.83 -4.24 3.54
N HIS A 55 -10.86 -3.68 4.74
CA HIS A 55 -11.48 -2.37 4.99
C HIS A 55 -10.68 -1.22 4.37
N TYR A 56 -9.35 -1.29 4.44
CA TYR A 56 -8.48 -0.33 3.79
C TYR A 56 -8.73 -0.28 2.28
N LEU A 57 -8.85 -1.42 1.60
CA LEU A 57 -9.09 -1.51 0.16
C LEU A 57 -10.45 -0.91 -0.26
N GLN A 58 -11.47 -0.94 0.59
CA GLN A 58 -12.73 -0.24 0.31
C GLN A 58 -12.50 1.28 0.19
N THR A 59 -11.67 1.85 1.06
CA THR A 59 -11.31 3.27 0.99
C THR A 59 -10.34 3.55 -0.15
N TYR A 60 -9.41 2.65 -0.40
CA TYR A 60 -8.49 2.73 -1.53
C TYR A 60 -9.24 2.87 -2.86
N LEU A 61 -10.31 2.09 -3.08
CA LEU A 61 -11.19 2.23 -4.24
C LEU A 61 -11.83 3.62 -4.35
N GLN A 62 -12.23 4.23 -3.23
CA GLN A 62 -12.76 5.59 -3.21
C GLN A 62 -11.71 6.62 -3.64
N VAL A 63 -10.46 6.44 -3.18
CA VAL A 63 -9.32 7.29 -3.55
C VAL A 63 -9.02 7.14 -5.04
N LEU A 64 -8.94 5.92 -5.57
CA LEU A 64 -8.77 5.65 -7.01
C LEU A 64 -9.86 6.32 -7.85
N GLY A 65 -11.13 6.22 -7.41
CA GLY A 65 -12.26 6.89 -8.06
C GLY A 65 -12.12 8.42 -8.03
N THR A 66 -11.60 8.99 -6.95
CA THR A 66 -11.33 10.42 -6.85
C THR A 66 -10.21 10.84 -7.80
N LEU A 67 -9.10 10.10 -7.83
CA LEU A 67 -7.98 10.35 -8.76
C LEU A 67 -8.43 10.21 -10.22
N ALA A 68 -9.24 9.19 -10.56
CA ALA A 68 -9.80 9.05 -11.90
C ALA A 68 -10.64 10.26 -12.30
N ARG A 69 -11.40 10.84 -11.37
CA ARG A 69 -12.26 12.00 -11.64
C ARG A 69 -11.47 13.30 -11.77
N THR A 70 -10.40 13.47 -10.99
CA THR A 70 -9.63 14.71 -10.89
C THR A 70 -8.38 14.73 -11.76
N ALA A 71 -8.00 13.60 -12.37
CA ALA A 71 -6.81 13.49 -13.21
C ALA A 71 -6.82 14.50 -14.37
N PRO A 72 -5.68 15.13 -14.68
CA PRO A 72 -5.60 16.23 -15.63
C PRO A 72 -5.84 15.81 -17.09
N CYS A 73 -5.62 14.56 -17.45
CA CYS A 73 -5.76 14.09 -18.83
C CYS A 73 -6.57 12.78 -18.94
N ALA A 74 -7.10 12.52 -20.14
CA ALA A 74 -7.93 11.34 -20.41
C ALA A 74 -7.17 10.01 -20.14
N HIS A 75 -5.89 9.96 -20.47
CA HIS A 75 -5.06 8.78 -20.22
C HIS A 75 -4.96 8.46 -18.73
N ALA A 76 -4.64 9.44 -17.90
CA ALA A 76 -4.56 9.25 -16.46
C ALA A 76 -5.93 8.86 -15.86
N ARG A 77 -7.03 9.50 -16.30
CA ARG A 77 -8.39 9.12 -15.89
C ARG A 77 -8.69 7.65 -16.17
N GLN A 78 -8.38 7.21 -17.39
CA GLN A 78 -8.60 5.82 -17.80
C GLN A 78 -7.76 4.84 -16.97
N ARG A 79 -6.48 5.16 -16.74
CA ARG A 79 -5.57 4.28 -15.99
C ARG A 79 -5.98 4.13 -14.52
N TRP A 80 -6.34 5.23 -13.83
CA TRP A 80 -6.88 5.15 -12.47
C TRP A 80 -8.17 4.34 -12.41
N GLY A 81 -9.06 4.50 -13.40
CA GLY A 81 -10.27 3.69 -13.51
C GLY A 81 -9.98 2.21 -13.71
N GLN A 82 -9.01 1.85 -14.55
CA GLN A 82 -8.56 0.47 -14.72
C GLN A 82 -7.99 -0.11 -13.42
N MET A 83 -7.18 0.65 -12.68
CA MET A 83 -6.66 0.22 -11.39
C MET A 83 -7.78 -0.05 -10.37
N ALA A 84 -8.81 0.80 -10.34
CA ALA A 84 -9.96 0.56 -9.49
C ALA A 84 -10.70 -0.75 -9.84
N VAL A 85 -10.81 -1.08 -11.14
CA VAL A 85 -11.38 -2.36 -11.59
C VAL A 85 -10.51 -3.54 -11.14
N LEU A 86 -9.19 -3.48 -11.35
CA LEU A 86 -8.26 -4.54 -10.95
C LEU A 86 -8.25 -4.74 -9.43
N THR A 87 -8.19 -3.67 -8.64
CA THR A 87 -8.27 -3.77 -7.18
C THR A 87 -9.58 -4.43 -6.73
N ARG A 88 -10.72 -4.06 -7.34
CA ARG A 88 -12.02 -4.65 -6.99
C ARG A 88 -12.09 -6.13 -7.38
N ASP A 89 -11.59 -6.50 -8.55
CA ASP A 89 -11.83 -7.81 -9.14
C ASP A 89 -10.73 -8.83 -8.75
N GLU A 90 -9.49 -8.41 -8.52
CA GLU A 90 -8.37 -9.30 -8.22
C GLU A 90 -7.94 -9.22 -6.74
N GLU A 91 -7.68 -8.02 -6.23
CA GLU A 91 -7.13 -7.84 -4.88
C GLU A 91 -8.17 -8.18 -3.79
N LEU A 92 -9.42 -7.73 -3.98
CA LEU A 92 -10.50 -8.10 -3.06
C LEU A 92 -10.87 -9.60 -3.15
N ASP A 93 -10.72 -10.24 -4.31
CA ASP A 93 -10.93 -11.70 -4.42
C ASP A 93 -9.83 -12.49 -3.71
N LEU A 94 -8.58 -12.01 -3.75
CA LEU A 94 -7.51 -12.58 -2.94
C LEU A 94 -7.82 -12.49 -1.44
N HIS A 95 -8.30 -11.34 -0.97
CA HIS A 95 -8.69 -11.16 0.44
C HIS A 95 -9.84 -12.10 0.84
N ARG A 96 -10.82 -12.32 -0.04
CA ARG A 96 -11.88 -13.33 0.19
C ARG A 96 -11.29 -14.74 0.28
N SER A 97 -10.34 -15.08 -0.60
CA SER A 97 -9.63 -16.36 -0.56
C SER A 97 -8.83 -16.52 0.74
N PHE A 98 -8.13 -15.51 1.19
CA PHE A 98 -7.47 -15.54 2.50
C PHE A 98 -8.47 -15.70 3.64
N ALA A 99 -9.56 -14.93 3.65
CA ALA A 99 -10.59 -15.02 4.68
C ALA A 99 -11.14 -16.46 4.81
N GLN A 100 -11.40 -17.15 3.70
CA GLN A 100 -11.82 -18.55 3.70
C GLN A 100 -10.80 -19.48 4.37
N ARG A 101 -9.50 -19.26 4.19
CA ARG A 101 -8.43 -20.06 4.82
C ARG A 101 -8.31 -19.83 6.34
N PHE A 102 -8.98 -18.82 6.85
CA PHE A 102 -9.07 -18.52 8.29
C PHE A 102 -10.49 -18.75 8.85
N ASP A 103 -11.36 -19.43 8.10
CA ASP A 103 -12.76 -19.68 8.46
C ASP A 103 -13.56 -18.38 8.73
N ILE A 104 -13.15 -17.27 8.10
CA ILE A 104 -13.83 -15.98 8.18
C ILE A 104 -14.90 -15.94 7.09
N ALA A 105 -16.18 -16.02 7.47
CA ALA A 105 -17.27 -15.91 6.52
C ALA A 105 -17.34 -14.51 5.88
N PRO A 106 -17.84 -14.38 4.63
CA PRO A 106 -17.94 -13.07 3.96
C PRO A 106 -18.69 -12.00 4.77
N ALA A 107 -19.76 -12.40 5.49
CA ALA A 107 -20.50 -11.49 6.36
C ALA A 107 -19.69 -11.04 7.57
N GLN A 108 -18.85 -11.91 8.13
CA GLN A 108 -17.93 -11.56 9.23
C GLN A 108 -16.81 -10.63 8.73
N LEU A 109 -16.26 -10.89 7.53
CA LEU A 109 -15.25 -10.02 6.93
C LEU A 109 -15.80 -8.60 6.71
N ALA A 110 -16.98 -8.49 6.11
CA ALA A 110 -17.62 -7.21 5.82
C ALA A 110 -18.13 -6.48 7.09
N GLY A 111 -18.57 -7.23 8.10
CA GLY A 111 -19.10 -6.70 9.36
C GLY A 111 -18.07 -6.52 10.47
N ALA A 112 -16.81 -6.87 10.24
CA ALA A 112 -15.76 -6.70 11.24
C ALA A 112 -15.51 -5.22 11.56
N ALA A 113 -15.12 -4.94 12.80
CA ALA A 113 -14.80 -3.58 13.20
C ALA A 113 -13.54 -3.07 12.48
N VAL A 114 -13.64 -1.86 11.93
CA VAL A 114 -12.46 -1.14 11.40
C VAL A 114 -11.69 -0.57 12.57
N TRP A 115 -10.42 -0.89 12.66
CA TRP A 115 -9.59 -0.40 13.75
C TRP A 115 -9.26 1.08 13.59
N PRO A 116 -9.06 1.82 14.72
CA PRO A 116 -8.76 3.24 14.67
C PRO A 116 -7.56 3.60 13.79
N GLY A 117 -6.52 2.76 13.78
CA GLY A 117 -5.34 2.95 12.95
C GLY A 117 -5.64 2.81 11.45
N THR A 118 -6.42 1.80 11.07
CA THR A 118 -6.88 1.60 9.69
C THR A 118 -7.76 2.76 9.23
N LEU A 119 -8.69 3.20 10.10
CA LEU A 119 -9.55 4.33 9.81
C LEU A 119 -8.76 5.64 9.62
N ALA A 120 -7.78 5.90 10.49
CA ALA A 120 -6.95 7.10 10.41
C ALA A 120 -6.07 7.12 9.15
N TYR A 121 -5.48 5.98 8.77
CA TYR A 121 -4.71 5.86 7.54
C TYR A 121 -5.60 6.10 6.30
N SER A 122 -6.75 5.46 6.25
CA SER A 122 -7.76 5.64 5.20
C SER A 122 -8.21 7.09 5.11
N ALA A 123 -8.54 7.72 6.24
CA ALA A 123 -8.96 9.13 6.29
C ALA A 123 -7.87 10.08 5.78
N PHE A 124 -6.60 9.82 6.12
CA PHE A 124 -5.47 10.59 5.58
C PHE A 124 -5.44 10.56 4.05
N GLN A 125 -5.57 9.38 3.42
CA GLN A 125 -5.53 9.27 1.96
C GLN A 125 -6.72 9.98 1.30
N VAL A 126 -7.93 9.80 1.83
CA VAL A 126 -9.14 10.48 1.34
C VAL A 126 -9.00 11.99 1.45
N GLU A 127 -8.51 12.48 2.58
CA GLU A 127 -8.28 13.92 2.78
C GLU A 127 -7.31 14.49 1.74
N GLN A 128 -6.17 13.82 1.52
CA GLN A 128 -5.19 14.30 0.55
C GLN A 128 -5.73 14.27 -0.88
N ALA A 129 -6.45 13.21 -1.28
CA ALA A 129 -7.07 13.12 -2.59
C ALA A 129 -8.16 14.18 -2.84
N ASN A 130 -8.88 14.59 -1.79
CA ASN A 130 -9.86 15.67 -1.87
C ASN A 130 -9.24 17.08 -1.90
N ARG A 131 -7.99 17.23 -1.43
CA ARG A 131 -7.27 18.52 -1.48
C ARG A 131 -6.78 18.86 -2.89
N SER A 132 -6.14 17.88 -3.55
CA SER A 132 -5.69 18.02 -4.93
C SER A 132 -5.30 16.67 -5.53
N TYR A 133 -5.21 16.62 -6.87
CA TYR A 133 -4.77 15.43 -7.59
C TYR A 133 -3.36 14.98 -7.17
N GLY A 134 -2.38 15.89 -7.17
CA GLY A 134 -0.99 15.56 -6.84
C GLY A 134 -0.83 15.10 -5.40
N ARG A 135 -1.52 15.74 -4.44
CA ARG A 135 -1.52 15.29 -3.04
C ARG A 135 -2.14 13.91 -2.89
N GLY A 136 -3.21 13.63 -3.62
CA GLY A 136 -3.83 12.30 -3.64
C GLY A 136 -2.89 11.23 -4.18
N VAL A 137 -2.20 11.52 -5.30
CA VAL A 137 -1.16 10.63 -5.86
C VAL A 137 -0.03 10.42 -4.85
N ALA A 138 0.49 11.51 -4.23
CA ALA A 138 1.57 11.44 -3.24
C ALA A 138 1.18 10.66 -1.97
N ALA A 139 -0.10 10.66 -1.59
CA ALA A 139 -0.60 9.89 -0.45
C ALA A 139 -0.79 8.40 -0.76
N LEU A 140 -1.11 8.07 -2.03
CA LEU A 140 -1.42 6.70 -2.46
C LEU A 140 -0.17 5.91 -2.88
N VAL A 141 0.73 6.52 -3.63
CA VAL A 141 1.94 5.88 -4.18
C VAL A 141 2.78 5.13 -3.13
N PRO A 142 2.98 5.65 -1.89
CA PRO A 142 3.73 4.94 -0.85
C PRO A 142 3.26 3.50 -0.61
N CYS A 143 1.96 3.26 -0.59
CA CYS A 143 1.36 1.94 -0.37
C CYS A 143 1.84 0.95 -1.44
N GLY A 144 1.59 1.24 -2.72
CA GLY A 144 2.01 0.35 -3.81
C GLY A 144 3.52 0.12 -3.82
N VAL A 145 4.32 1.18 -3.68
CA VAL A 145 5.80 1.09 -3.59
C VAL A 145 6.24 0.24 -2.41
N GLY A 146 5.55 0.35 -1.26
CA GLY A 146 5.81 -0.44 -0.08
C GLY A 146 5.63 -1.92 -0.33
N TYR A 147 4.45 -2.30 -0.76
CA TYR A 147 4.10 -3.71 -1.00
C TYR A 147 5.03 -4.36 -2.05
N VAL A 148 5.31 -3.69 -3.20
CA VAL A 148 6.28 -4.19 -4.19
C VAL A 148 7.66 -4.36 -3.58
N THR A 149 8.15 -3.36 -2.84
CA THR A 149 9.50 -3.38 -2.27
C THR A 149 9.65 -4.50 -1.25
N LEU A 150 8.68 -4.61 -0.34
CA LEU A 150 8.66 -5.66 0.69
C LEU A 150 8.58 -7.05 0.04
N ALA A 151 7.60 -7.28 -0.82
CA ALA A 151 7.38 -8.59 -1.43
C ALA A 151 8.58 -9.05 -2.27
N ARG A 152 9.21 -8.17 -3.04
CA ARG A 152 10.43 -8.49 -3.80
C ARG A 152 11.62 -8.81 -2.90
N ALA A 153 11.80 -8.06 -1.81
CA ALA A 153 12.85 -8.37 -0.84
C ALA A 153 12.62 -9.75 -0.22
N LEU A 154 11.39 -10.06 0.21
CA LEU A 154 11.05 -11.35 0.78
C LEU A 154 11.20 -12.49 -0.23
N ALA A 155 10.77 -12.31 -1.47
CA ALA A 155 10.93 -13.31 -2.53
C ALA A 155 12.40 -13.64 -2.84
N ALA A 156 13.30 -12.68 -2.67
CA ALA A 156 14.74 -12.90 -2.86
C ALA A 156 15.40 -13.63 -1.68
N GLU A 157 14.82 -13.56 -0.49
CA GLU A 157 15.39 -14.14 0.73
C GLU A 157 14.86 -15.54 1.06
N SER A 158 13.59 -15.82 0.76
CA SER A 158 12.91 -17.01 1.25
C SER A 158 11.71 -17.44 0.41
N ALA A 159 11.38 -18.72 0.51
CA ALA A 159 10.10 -19.27 0.07
C ALA A 159 9.43 -19.93 1.30
N PRO A 160 8.54 -19.25 2.02
CA PRO A 160 7.88 -19.83 3.17
C PRO A 160 7.05 -21.06 2.76
N ALA A 161 7.06 -22.10 3.61
CA ALA A 161 6.30 -23.32 3.36
C ALA A 161 4.77 -23.13 3.53
N ASP A 162 4.34 -22.10 4.23
CA ASP A 162 2.93 -21.76 4.38
C ASP A 162 2.45 -21.02 3.14
N ASP A 163 1.52 -21.64 2.42
CA ASP A 163 0.96 -21.10 1.18
C ASP A 163 0.34 -19.71 1.35
N ARG A 164 -0.16 -19.36 2.54
CA ARG A 164 -0.75 -18.03 2.81
C ARG A 164 0.29 -16.93 2.66
N TYR A 165 1.48 -17.15 3.19
CA TYR A 165 2.60 -16.19 3.09
C TYR A 165 3.25 -16.24 1.71
N ALA A 166 3.35 -17.43 1.11
CA ALA A 166 3.85 -17.58 -0.25
C ALA A 166 2.94 -16.86 -1.26
N ASP A 167 1.63 -16.95 -1.12
CA ASP A 167 0.66 -16.25 -1.98
C ASP A 167 0.73 -14.73 -1.81
N TRP A 168 0.88 -14.24 -0.58
CA TRP A 168 1.09 -12.82 -0.30
C TRP A 168 2.35 -12.29 -1.02
N ILE A 169 3.47 -12.99 -0.88
CA ILE A 169 4.73 -12.63 -1.53
C ILE A 169 4.57 -12.67 -3.05
N ARG A 170 3.94 -13.71 -3.61
CA ARG A 170 3.75 -13.89 -5.04
C ARG A 170 2.91 -12.75 -5.63
N MET A 171 1.79 -12.42 -5.00
CA MET A 171 0.90 -11.36 -5.48
C MET A 171 1.62 -10.03 -5.58
N TYR A 172 2.23 -9.59 -4.50
CA TYR A 172 2.81 -8.24 -4.45
C TYR A 172 4.22 -8.15 -5.07
N SER A 173 4.86 -9.28 -5.42
CA SER A 173 6.07 -9.31 -6.24
C SER A 173 5.80 -9.50 -7.73
N ASP A 174 4.54 -9.68 -8.13
CA ASP A 174 4.14 -9.91 -9.52
C ASP A 174 4.56 -8.73 -10.42
N PRO A 175 5.12 -9.01 -11.61
CA PRO A 175 5.54 -7.96 -12.55
C PRO A 175 4.41 -7.02 -12.97
N ALA A 176 3.17 -7.51 -13.12
CA ALA A 176 2.03 -6.67 -13.52
C ALA A 176 1.64 -5.69 -12.41
N PHE A 177 1.66 -6.14 -11.13
CA PHE A 177 1.46 -5.27 -9.99
C PHE A 177 2.56 -4.19 -9.91
N ALA A 178 3.82 -4.58 -10.10
CA ALA A 178 4.93 -3.64 -10.13
C ALA A 178 4.83 -2.61 -11.26
N GLN A 179 4.40 -3.01 -12.46
CA GLN A 179 4.17 -2.08 -13.58
C GLN A 179 3.06 -1.06 -13.27
N ALA A 180 2.01 -1.48 -12.56
CA ALA A 180 0.97 -0.56 -12.11
C ALA A 180 1.55 0.50 -11.14
N VAL A 181 2.38 0.07 -10.19
CA VAL A 181 3.05 0.97 -9.24
C VAL A 181 4.05 1.90 -9.95
N ASP A 182 4.85 1.40 -10.90
CA ASP A 182 5.77 2.21 -11.71
C ASP A 182 5.01 3.32 -12.47
N TRP A 183 3.82 2.99 -12.97
CA TRP A 183 2.97 4.01 -13.61
C TRP A 183 2.46 5.04 -12.60
N MET A 184 2.05 4.64 -11.40
CA MET A 184 1.65 5.58 -10.33
C MET A 184 2.79 6.54 -9.99
N GLU A 185 4.03 6.05 -9.91
CA GLU A 185 5.20 6.90 -9.70
C GLU A 185 5.44 7.86 -10.87
N SER A 186 5.22 7.40 -12.11
CA SER A 186 5.32 8.28 -13.27
C SER A 186 4.27 9.41 -13.26
N GLU A 187 3.09 9.17 -12.68
CA GLU A 187 2.11 10.23 -12.44
C GLU A 187 2.59 11.21 -11.35
N LEU A 188 3.19 10.71 -10.27
CA LEU A 188 3.79 11.56 -9.24
C LEU A 188 4.91 12.45 -9.81
N ASP A 189 5.66 11.96 -10.80
CA ASP A 189 6.69 12.75 -11.50
C ASP A 189 6.10 13.87 -12.37
N ARG A 190 4.84 13.73 -12.82
CA ARG A 190 4.16 14.66 -13.75
C ARG A 190 3.29 15.71 -13.07
N VAL A 191 2.94 15.54 -11.79
CA VAL A 191 2.07 16.51 -11.12
C VAL A 191 2.76 17.87 -11.00
N ASP A 192 1.96 18.94 -11.22
CA ASP A 192 2.43 20.31 -11.14
C ASP A 192 2.12 20.90 -9.75
N GLU A 193 2.85 20.40 -8.75
CA GLU A 193 2.74 20.84 -7.36
C GLU A 193 4.13 20.95 -6.74
N GLU A 194 4.25 21.82 -5.73
CA GLU A 194 5.51 22.05 -5.01
C GLU A 194 6.01 20.78 -4.35
N GLU A 195 7.26 20.42 -4.61
CA GLU A 195 7.86 19.17 -4.16
C GLU A 195 7.88 19.04 -2.64
N ASP A 196 8.15 20.12 -1.91
CA ASP A 196 8.16 20.09 -0.44
C ASP A 196 6.80 19.72 0.15
N ALA A 197 5.71 20.22 -0.46
CA ALA A 197 4.36 19.89 -0.05
C ALA A 197 4.04 18.41 -0.30
N LEU A 198 4.47 17.86 -1.44
CA LEU A 198 4.31 16.45 -1.78
C LEU A 198 5.21 15.54 -0.93
N ALA A 199 6.42 16.00 -0.58
CA ALA A 199 7.36 15.28 0.27
C ALA A 199 6.78 15.02 1.68
N VAL A 200 6.12 16.02 2.25
CA VAL A 200 5.42 15.85 3.54
C VAL A 200 4.32 14.80 3.43
N VAL A 201 3.50 14.85 2.38
CA VAL A 201 2.40 13.90 2.16
C VAL A 201 2.95 12.48 1.94
N TYR A 202 3.94 12.33 1.07
CA TYR A 202 4.56 11.04 0.76
C TYR A 202 5.16 10.37 2.00
N ARG A 203 5.96 11.11 2.77
CA ARG A 203 6.57 10.61 4.00
C ARG A 203 5.52 10.23 5.05
N ASN A 204 4.44 10.99 5.16
CA ASN A 204 3.33 10.63 6.03
C ASN A 204 2.65 9.33 5.58
N GLY A 205 2.48 9.10 4.27
CA GLY A 205 2.00 7.84 3.72
C GLY A 205 2.84 6.65 4.17
N VAL A 206 4.17 6.72 4.02
CA VAL A 206 5.07 5.65 4.50
C VAL A 206 5.01 5.48 6.03
N THR A 207 4.84 6.58 6.78
CA THR A 207 4.68 6.51 8.24
C THR A 207 3.39 5.79 8.62
N TRP A 208 2.30 6.01 7.88
CA TRP A 208 1.04 5.30 8.10
C TRP A 208 1.15 3.80 7.79
N GLU A 209 1.92 3.40 6.77
CA GLU A 209 2.19 1.99 6.51
C GLU A 209 2.94 1.34 7.68
N LEU A 210 4.00 1.99 8.19
CA LEU A 210 4.72 1.46 9.33
C LEU A 210 3.80 1.31 10.56
N ARG A 211 2.93 2.29 10.82
CA ARG A 211 1.93 2.21 11.89
C ARG A 211 0.89 1.11 11.64
N PHE A 212 0.54 0.86 10.38
CA PHE A 212 -0.38 -0.22 10.04
C PHE A 212 0.22 -1.59 10.41
N TRP A 213 1.48 -1.85 10.05
CA TRP A 213 2.17 -3.06 10.48
C TRP A 213 2.25 -3.19 12.00
N GLU A 214 2.54 -2.11 12.71
CA GLU A 214 2.61 -2.10 14.17
C GLU A 214 1.25 -2.41 14.81
N HIS A 215 0.18 -1.79 14.35
CA HIS A 215 -1.17 -2.06 14.87
C HIS A 215 -1.59 -3.51 14.63
N LEU A 216 -1.28 -4.08 13.46
CA LEU A 216 -1.57 -5.49 13.17
C LEU A 216 -0.78 -6.42 14.09
N TRP A 217 0.47 -6.10 14.36
CA TRP A 217 1.35 -6.87 15.22
C TRP A 217 0.89 -6.85 16.68
N GLN A 218 0.67 -5.69 17.24
CA GLN A 218 0.26 -5.51 18.63
C GLN A 218 -1.19 -5.93 18.89
N GLY A 219 -2.08 -5.73 17.90
CA GLY A 219 -3.52 -5.83 18.07
C GLY A 219 -4.13 -4.55 18.64
N ILE A 220 -5.45 -4.56 18.85
CA ILE A 220 -6.15 -3.46 19.52
C ILE A 220 -5.91 -3.62 21.03
N PRO A 221 -5.53 -2.55 21.76
CA PRO A 221 -5.57 -2.57 23.24
C PRO A 221 -6.97 -2.96 23.75
N ASP A 222 -7.02 -3.74 24.84
CA ASP A 222 -8.27 -4.27 25.43
C ASP A 222 -9.32 -3.20 25.77
N GLU A 223 -8.91 -1.96 25.97
CA GLU A 223 -9.81 -0.82 26.21
C GLU A 223 -10.76 -0.50 25.04
N PHE A 224 -10.43 -0.90 23.80
CA PHE A 224 -11.28 -0.76 22.60
C PHE A 224 -12.10 -2.01 22.28
N ASN A 225 -11.89 -3.11 22.99
CA ASN A 225 -12.61 -4.38 22.79
C ASN A 225 -13.87 -4.51 23.70
N ARG A 226 -14.19 -3.49 24.49
CA ARG A 226 -15.33 -3.46 25.41
C ARG A 226 -16.45 -2.57 24.86
N GLY A 227 -17.02 -2.99 23.76
CA GLY A 227 -18.19 -2.36 23.16
C GLY A 227 -19.22 -3.41 22.74
#